data_00376239892f5851629663c95540374c
#
_entry.id   00376239892f5851629663c95540374c
#
_cell.length_a   1.000
_cell.length_b   1.000
_cell.length_c   1.000
_cell.angle_alpha   90.00
_cell.angle_beta   90.00
_cell.angle_gamma   90.00
#
_symmetry.space_group_name_H-M   'P 1'
#
loop_
_entity.id
_entity.type
_entity.pdbx_description
1 polymer ?
#
loop_
_entity_poly.entity_id
_entity_poly.type
_entity_poly.pdbx_seq_one_letter_code
_entity_poly.pdbx_strand_id
1 'polypeptide(L)'
;MLVLAGCQTVGDLTRDYDPRERPEQKAYEQAVEPYLARGAVHQGPATELMVTVLPLTPAVRRAMASREAAARGWDRARMEARLAELDADAAAGLEMMVCLYAPEKARADLLAARPDWTLALTGADGKTVSPGDVRLVKDRDALREALYPFWGPWDRLHRLRFPGLAPGQSEATLTVSGAPGRAELRIKLD
;
A
#
# COMPACT_ATOMS: atom_id res chain seq x y z
N MET A 1 2.47 51.98 -31.82
CA MET A 1 1.73 51.43 -30.68
C MET A 1 1.97 49.94 -30.68
N LEU A 2 3.03 49.46 -29.96
CA LEU A 2 3.40 48.04 -29.88
C LEU A 2 2.72 47.48 -28.62
N VAL A 3 1.80 46.53 -28.83
CA VAL A 3 1.15 45.78 -27.75
C VAL A 3 2.04 44.62 -27.39
N LEU A 4 2.64 44.65 -26.17
CA LEU A 4 3.38 43.59 -25.55
C LEU A 4 2.42 42.46 -25.11
N ALA A 5 2.20 41.47 -25.97
CA ALA A 5 1.54 40.21 -25.64
C ALA A 5 2.63 39.18 -25.26
N GLY A 6 3.13 39.27 -24.05
CA GLY A 6 4.29 38.45 -23.68
C GLY A 6 4.42 37.99 -22.23
N CYS A 7 3.31 37.85 -21.48
CA CYS A 7 3.38 37.46 -20.07
C CYS A 7 2.48 36.29 -19.62
N GLN A 8 1.82 35.59 -20.52
CA GLN A 8 0.99 34.43 -20.12
C GLN A 8 1.68 33.06 -20.20
N THR A 9 2.77 32.95 -20.95
CA THR A 9 3.46 31.65 -21.17
C THR A 9 4.43 31.27 -20.07
N VAL A 10 4.86 32.18 -19.19
CA VAL A 10 5.81 31.89 -18.12
C VAL A 10 5.10 31.38 -16.86
N GLY A 11 3.83 31.75 -16.65
CA GLY A 11 3.03 31.27 -15.50
C GLY A 11 2.70 29.79 -15.53
N ASP A 12 2.61 29.19 -16.73
CA ASP A 12 2.34 27.75 -16.86
C ASP A 12 3.60 26.88 -16.69
N LEU A 13 4.78 27.45 -16.88
CA LEU A 13 6.07 26.76 -16.67
C LEU A 13 6.51 26.74 -15.19
N THR A 14 5.91 27.57 -14.35
CA THR A 14 6.19 27.65 -12.89
C THR A 14 5.07 27.07 -12.04
N ARG A 15 4.02 26.47 -12.63
CA ARG A 15 3.12 25.63 -11.85
C ARG A 15 3.96 24.48 -11.31
N ASP A 16 4.10 24.45 -9.99
CA ASP A 16 4.67 23.31 -9.28
C ASP A 16 3.97 22.06 -9.78
N TYR A 17 4.72 21.26 -10.53
CA TYR A 17 4.23 20.03 -11.13
C TYR A 17 4.02 19.03 -9.98
N ASP A 18 2.79 18.92 -9.46
CA ASP A 18 2.44 17.87 -8.51
C ASP A 18 2.21 16.56 -9.29
N PRO A 19 3.07 15.55 -9.13
CA PRO A 19 2.87 14.23 -9.76
C PRO A 19 1.51 13.59 -9.42
N ARG A 20 0.87 14.02 -8.31
CA ARG A 20 -0.45 13.53 -7.87
C ARG A 20 -1.60 14.09 -8.71
N GLU A 21 -1.38 15.18 -9.44
CA GLU A 21 -2.40 15.73 -10.34
C GLU A 21 -2.50 15.00 -11.68
N ARG A 22 -1.61 14.05 -11.97
CA ARG A 22 -1.68 13.26 -13.21
C ARG A 22 -2.95 12.41 -13.26
N PRO A 23 -3.67 12.40 -14.39
CA PRO A 23 -4.87 11.58 -14.55
C PRO A 23 -4.64 10.09 -14.21
N GLU A 24 -3.48 9.54 -14.59
CA GLU A 24 -3.10 8.15 -14.34
C GLU A 24 -2.91 7.88 -12.84
N GLN A 25 -2.39 8.87 -12.08
CA GLN A 25 -2.22 8.74 -10.64
C GLN A 25 -3.58 8.77 -9.95
N LYS A 26 -4.45 9.71 -10.31
CA LYS A 26 -5.82 9.78 -9.78
C LYS A 26 -6.63 8.52 -10.09
N ALA A 27 -6.53 8.00 -11.31
CA ALA A 27 -7.19 6.76 -11.68
C ALA A 27 -6.68 5.57 -10.86
N TYR A 28 -5.37 5.48 -10.63
CA TYR A 28 -4.77 4.46 -9.77
C TYR A 28 -5.27 4.57 -8.32
N GLU A 29 -5.21 5.77 -7.73
CA GLU A 29 -5.67 6.00 -6.35
C GLU A 29 -7.15 5.66 -6.18
N GLN A 30 -8.01 6.06 -7.13
CA GLN A 30 -9.43 5.69 -7.14
C GLN A 30 -9.65 4.19 -7.22
N ALA A 31 -8.81 3.47 -7.98
CA ALA A 31 -8.93 2.02 -8.13
C ALA A 31 -8.49 1.26 -6.87
N VAL A 32 -7.53 1.77 -6.09
CA VAL A 32 -7.00 1.09 -4.90
C VAL A 32 -7.67 1.54 -3.60
N GLU A 33 -8.25 2.74 -3.53
CA GLU A 33 -8.88 3.29 -2.32
C GLU A 33 -9.92 2.36 -1.68
N PRO A 34 -10.80 1.64 -2.45
CA PRO A 34 -11.77 0.71 -1.86
C PRO A 34 -11.15 -0.48 -1.12
N TYR A 35 -9.86 -0.76 -1.36
CA TYR A 35 -9.11 -1.86 -0.75
C TYR A 35 -8.24 -1.41 0.43
N LEU A 36 -8.07 -0.09 0.63
CA LEU A 36 -7.28 0.42 1.73
C LEU A 36 -8.04 0.28 3.05
N ALA A 37 -7.46 -0.48 3.98
CA ALA A 37 -7.93 -0.55 5.35
C ALA A 37 -7.00 0.26 6.27
N ARG A 38 -7.59 1.05 7.17
CA ARG A 38 -6.86 1.91 8.09
C ARG A 38 -7.31 1.66 9.51
N GLY A 39 -6.37 1.69 10.45
CA GLY A 39 -6.64 1.52 11.87
C GLY A 39 -5.57 2.19 12.72
N ALA A 40 -5.85 2.29 14.01
CA ALA A 40 -4.91 2.84 14.98
C ALA A 40 -5.06 2.14 16.33
N VAL A 41 -3.97 2.16 17.11
CA VAL A 41 -3.96 1.78 18.52
C VAL A 41 -3.66 3.02 19.32
N HIS A 42 -4.49 3.31 20.32
CA HIS A 42 -4.34 4.44 21.21
C HIS A 42 -4.18 3.97 22.65
N GLN A 43 -3.37 4.69 23.41
CA GLN A 43 -3.29 4.55 24.88
C GLN A 43 -3.60 5.90 25.51
N GLY A 44 -4.84 6.07 26.00
CA GLY A 44 -5.35 7.38 26.37
C GLY A 44 -5.32 8.34 25.17
N PRO A 45 -4.75 9.54 25.30
CA PRO A 45 -4.66 10.51 24.21
C PRO A 45 -3.51 10.22 23.22
N ALA A 46 -2.60 9.30 23.55
CA ALA A 46 -1.44 8.99 22.73
C ALA A 46 -1.79 7.99 21.63
N THR A 47 -1.32 8.25 20.40
CA THR A 47 -1.36 7.29 19.30
C THR A 47 -0.10 6.44 19.37
N GLU A 48 -0.24 5.16 19.64
CA GLU A 48 0.86 4.19 19.74
C GLU A 48 1.22 3.57 18.40
N LEU A 49 0.22 3.39 17.53
CA LEU A 49 0.38 2.85 16.18
C LEU A 49 -0.69 3.40 15.25
N MET A 50 -0.30 3.75 14.03
CA MET A 50 -1.22 3.85 12.90
C MET A 50 -0.85 2.77 11.88
N VAL A 51 -1.85 2.14 11.31
CA VAL A 51 -1.67 1.08 10.33
C VAL A 51 -2.53 1.31 9.11
N THR A 52 -1.93 1.22 7.93
CA THR A 52 -2.62 1.22 6.64
C THR A 52 -2.24 -0.04 5.89
N VAL A 53 -3.24 -0.73 5.36
CA VAL A 53 -3.08 -2.02 4.67
C VAL A 53 -3.66 -1.93 3.29
N LEU A 54 -2.92 -2.42 2.29
CA LEU A 54 -3.36 -2.63 0.93
C LEU A 54 -3.17 -4.11 0.57
N PRO A 55 -4.23 -4.92 0.50
CA PRO A 55 -4.14 -6.29 0.01
C PRO A 55 -3.87 -6.27 -1.50
N LEU A 56 -2.96 -7.11 -1.97
CA LEU A 56 -2.64 -7.21 -3.39
C LEU A 56 -3.63 -8.16 -4.10
N THR A 57 -4.89 -7.76 -4.13
CA THR A 57 -5.96 -8.48 -4.84
C THR A 57 -5.73 -8.46 -6.35
N PRO A 58 -6.40 -9.30 -7.15
CA PRO A 58 -6.30 -9.24 -8.62
C PRO A 58 -6.61 -7.85 -9.19
N ALA A 59 -7.59 -7.14 -8.61
CA ALA A 59 -7.93 -5.78 -9.02
C ALA A 59 -6.80 -4.78 -8.72
N VAL A 60 -6.23 -4.83 -7.51
CA VAL A 60 -5.10 -3.99 -7.10
C VAL A 60 -3.87 -4.28 -7.95
N ARG A 61 -3.51 -5.56 -8.20
CA ARG A 61 -2.37 -5.91 -9.06
C ARG A 61 -2.54 -5.38 -10.48
N ARG A 62 -3.75 -5.45 -11.04
CA ARG A 62 -4.03 -4.87 -12.37
C ARG A 62 -3.87 -3.35 -12.38
N ALA A 63 -4.36 -2.66 -11.35
CA ALA A 63 -4.18 -1.21 -11.21
C ALA A 63 -2.70 -0.85 -11.10
N MET A 64 -1.91 -1.60 -10.31
CA MET A 64 -0.46 -1.43 -10.18
C MET A 64 0.26 -1.62 -11.51
N ALA A 65 -0.01 -2.72 -12.24
CA ALA A 65 0.60 -2.98 -13.55
C ALA A 65 0.27 -1.85 -14.56
N SER A 66 -0.96 -1.36 -14.57
CA SER A 66 -1.37 -0.23 -15.40
C SER A 66 -0.64 1.06 -15.03
N ARG A 67 -0.48 1.33 -13.73
CA ARG A 67 0.24 2.52 -13.24
C ARG A 67 1.74 2.44 -13.54
N GLU A 68 2.36 1.24 -13.38
CA GLU A 68 3.76 1.00 -13.76
C GLU A 68 3.95 1.18 -15.28
N ALA A 69 3.03 0.65 -16.09
CA ALA A 69 3.07 0.79 -17.54
C ALA A 69 3.01 2.25 -17.98
N ALA A 70 2.10 3.04 -17.43
CA ALA A 70 2.00 4.47 -17.68
C ALA A 70 3.28 5.23 -17.29
N ALA A 71 3.87 4.90 -16.13
CA ALA A 71 5.09 5.55 -15.65
C ALA A 71 6.33 5.24 -16.51
N ARG A 72 6.38 4.04 -17.12
CA ARG A 72 7.53 3.53 -17.87
C ARG A 72 7.34 3.56 -19.38
N GLY A 73 6.17 4.00 -19.86
CA GLY A 73 5.84 3.98 -21.29
C GLY A 73 5.77 2.57 -21.88
N TRP A 74 5.32 1.58 -21.10
CA TRP A 74 5.21 0.21 -21.57
C TRP A 74 4.04 0.03 -22.51
N ASP A 75 4.21 -0.83 -23.48
CA ASP A 75 3.12 -1.32 -24.32
C ASP A 75 2.23 -2.32 -23.57
N ARG A 76 1.14 -2.72 -24.21
CA ARG A 76 0.17 -3.66 -23.63
C ARG A 76 0.80 -5.02 -23.32
N ALA A 77 1.66 -5.53 -24.22
CA ALA A 77 2.27 -6.84 -24.04
C ALA A 77 3.18 -6.86 -22.79
N ARG A 78 3.95 -5.79 -22.59
CA ARG A 78 4.83 -5.66 -21.39
C ARG A 78 4.02 -5.51 -20.12
N MET A 79 2.91 -4.76 -20.14
CA MET A 79 2.00 -4.63 -19.02
C MET A 79 1.37 -5.98 -18.62
N GLU A 80 0.89 -6.75 -19.62
CA GLU A 80 0.32 -8.09 -19.42
C GLU A 80 1.35 -9.07 -18.84
N ALA A 81 2.59 -9.04 -19.32
CA ALA A 81 3.69 -9.82 -18.76
C ALA A 81 3.94 -9.46 -17.29
N ARG A 82 3.93 -8.16 -16.95
CA ARG A 82 4.08 -7.70 -15.57
C ARG A 82 2.94 -8.17 -14.68
N LEU A 83 1.70 -8.14 -15.16
CA LEU A 83 0.55 -8.65 -14.42
C LEU A 83 0.68 -10.14 -14.16
N ALA A 84 1.12 -10.92 -15.15
CA ALA A 84 1.36 -12.35 -14.98
C ALA A 84 2.45 -12.65 -13.93
N GLU A 85 3.52 -11.84 -13.84
CA GLU A 85 4.53 -11.94 -12.78
C GLU A 85 3.89 -11.72 -11.39
N LEU A 86 3.08 -10.66 -11.25
CA LEU A 86 2.39 -10.35 -9.99
C LEU A 86 1.39 -11.44 -9.57
N ASP A 87 0.71 -12.04 -10.54
CA ASP A 87 -0.24 -13.13 -10.29
C ASP A 87 0.47 -14.44 -9.91
N ALA A 88 1.61 -14.72 -10.52
CA ALA A 88 2.45 -15.86 -10.15
C ALA A 88 2.99 -15.73 -8.72
N ASP A 89 3.44 -14.54 -8.33
CA ASP A 89 3.88 -14.26 -6.94
C ASP A 89 2.74 -14.48 -5.93
N ALA A 90 1.51 -14.11 -6.30
CA ALA A 90 0.35 -14.26 -5.44
C ALA A 90 -0.15 -15.71 -5.29
N ALA A 91 0.27 -16.63 -6.16
CA ALA A 91 -0.09 -18.06 -6.04
C ALA A 91 0.44 -18.70 -4.75
N ALA A 92 1.48 -18.14 -4.14
CA ALA A 92 2.08 -18.64 -2.89
C ALA A 92 1.32 -18.20 -1.62
N GLY A 93 0.27 -17.37 -1.74
CA GLY A 93 -0.55 -16.87 -0.63
C GLY A 93 -0.99 -15.43 -0.82
N LEU A 94 -1.86 -14.97 0.07
CA LEU A 94 -2.33 -13.58 0.04
C LEU A 94 -1.20 -12.64 0.44
N GLU A 95 -0.88 -11.71 -0.44
CA GLU A 95 0.09 -10.65 -0.17
C GLU A 95 -0.60 -9.35 0.22
N MET A 96 0.03 -8.63 1.13
CA MET A 96 -0.41 -7.32 1.59
C MET A 96 0.77 -6.36 1.74
N MET A 97 0.56 -5.11 1.38
CA MET A 97 1.43 -4.01 1.77
C MET A 97 0.90 -3.44 3.08
N VAL A 98 1.73 -3.43 4.11
CA VAL A 98 1.37 -2.96 5.46
C VAL A 98 2.31 -1.81 5.82
N CYS A 99 1.72 -0.63 5.96
CA CYS A 99 2.39 0.59 6.34
C CYS A 99 2.14 0.87 7.82
N LEU A 100 3.19 0.98 8.60
CA LEU A 100 3.14 1.20 10.04
C LEU A 100 3.83 2.51 10.41
N TYR A 101 3.13 3.34 11.16
CA TYR A 101 3.69 4.49 11.86
C TYR A 101 3.62 4.24 13.36
N ALA A 102 4.74 4.47 14.05
CA ALA A 102 4.80 4.58 15.51
C ALA A 102 5.63 5.81 15.88
N PRO A 103 5.35 6.50 17.00
CA PRO A 103 6.12 7.66 17.44
C PRO A 103 7.63 7.38 17.52
N GLU A 104 8.00 6.21 17.98
CA GLU A 104 9.35 5.66 17.87
C GLU A 104 9.42 4.74 16.65
N LYS A 105 10.09 5.15 15.59
CA LYS A 105 10.16 4.42 14.32
C LYS A 105 10.64 2.97 14.47
N ALA A 106 11.48 2.68 15.48
CA ALA A 106 11.94 1.33 15.77
C ALA A 106 10.78 0.39 16.16
N ARG A 107 9.76 0.89 16.83
CA ARG A 107 8.57 0.12 17.26
C ARG A 107 7.66 -0.30 16.08
N ALA A 108 7.81 0.34 14.93
CA ALA A 108 7.10 -0.05 13.70
C ALA A 108 7.86 -1.14 12.90
N ASP A 109 8.93 -1.74 13.46
CA ASP A 109 9.75 -2.74 12.79
C ASP A 109 9.27 -4.17 13.09
N LEU A 110 8.59 -4.76 12.12
CA LEU A 110 8.13 -6.16 12.22
C LEU A 110 9.26 -7.19 12.10
N LEU A 111 10.47 -6.77 11.72
CA LEU A 111 11.65 -7.64 11.56
C LEU A 111 12.62 -7.52 12.76
N ALA A 112 12.26 -6.74 13.77
CA ALA A 112 13.06 -6.68 15.00
C ALA A 112 13.13 -8.07 15.66
N ALA A 113 14.20 -8.34 16.39
CA ALA A 113 14.36 -9.61 17.13
C ALA A 113 13.21 -9.86 18.14
N ARG A 114 12.63 -8.77 18.64
CA ARG A 114 11.41 -8.76 19.46
C ARG A 114 10.51 -7.63 18.95
N PRO A 115 9.65 -7.91 17.97
CA PRO A 115 8.77 -6.88 17.43
C PRO A 115 7.71 -6.50 18.47
N ASP A 116 7.42 -5.21 18.61
CA ASP A 116 6.38 -4.70 19.52
C ASP A 116 4.97 -5.07 19.05
N TRP A 117 4.82 -5.39 17.77
CA TRP A 117 3.54 -5.70 17.13
C TRP A 117 3.57 -7.06 16.45
N THR A 118 2.49 -7.80 16.63
CA THR A 118 2.21 -9.05 15.92
C THR A 118 0.99 -8.88 15.02
N LEU A 119 1.00 -9.58 13.89
CA LEU A 119 -0.09 -9.54 12.93
C LEU A 119 -0.66 -10.95 12.75
N ALA A 120 -1.98 -11.03 12.70
CA ALA A 120 -2.69 -12.26 12.40
C ALA A 120 -3.87 -11.95 11.48
N LEU A 121 -4.09 -12.78 10.47
CA LEU A 121 -5.18 -12.63 9.51
C LEU A 121 -6.19 -13.75 9.75
N THR A 122 -7.45 -13.36 9.99
CA THR A 122 -8.57 -14.29 10.17
C THR A 122 -9.48 -14.23 8.95
N GLY A 123 -9.63 -15.34 8.26
CA GLY A 123 -10.54 -15.48 7.13
C GLY A 123 -12.01 -15.54 7.55
N ALA A 124 -12.92 -15.46 6.57
CA ALA A 124 -14.36 -15.60 6.78
C ALA A 124 -14.76 -16.99 7.36
N ASP A 125 -13.92 -18.00 7.13
CA ASP A 125 -14.05 -19.34 7.71
C ASP A 125 -13.61 -19.43 9.18
N GLY A 126 -13.17 -18.32 9.77
CA GLY A 126 -12.67 -18.25 11.15
C GLY A 126 -11.23 -18.75 11.31
N LYS A 127 -10.58 -19.25 10.27
CA LYS A 127 -9.20 -19.69 10.32
C LYS A 127 -8.28 -18.48 10.48
N THR A 128 -7.40 -18.52 11.47
CA THR A 128 -6.39 -17.49 11.72
C THR A 128 -5.01 -17.97 11.29
N VAL A 129 -4.31 -17.13 10.54
CA VAL A 129 -2.96 -17.40 10.05
C VAL A 129 -2.03 -16.21 10.36
N SER A 130 -0.78 -16.52 10.69
CA SER A 130 0.28 -15.50 10.82
C SER A 130 0.99 -15.32 9.48
N PRO A 131 1.65 -14.16 9.24
CA PRO A 131 2.45 -13.98 8.05
C PRO A 131 3.60 -15.00 8.01
N GLY A 132 3.75 -15.71 6.89
CA GLY A 132 4.83 -16.65 6.67
C GLY A 132 6.10 -16.01 6.09
N ASP A 133 5.96 -14.82 5.49
CA ASP A 133 7.06 -14.01 4.96
C ASP A 133 6.78 -12.54 5.26
N VAL A 134 7.79 -11.84 5.80
CA VAL A 134 7.75 -10.42 6.12
C VAL A 134 8.98 -9.76 5.54
N ARG A 135 8.82 -8.73 4.72
CA ARG A 135 9.92 -7.99 4.10
C ARG A 135 9.74 -6.50 4.26
N LEU A 136 10.78 -5.80 4.71
CA LEU A 136 10.81 -4.34 4.73
C LEU A 136 11.09 -3.82 3.32
N VAL A 137 10.26 -2.88 2.84
CA VAL A 137 10.53 -2.10 1.63
C VAL A 137 11.49 -0.98 2.00
N LYS A 138 12.74 -1.08 1.54
CA LYS A 138 13.81 -0.14 1.92
C LYS A 138 13.92 1.05 0.98
N ASP A 139 13.82 0.78 -0.33
CA ASP A 139 14.06 1.81 -1.34
C ASP A 139 12.76 2.59 -1.60
N ARG A 140 12.85 3.88 -1.49
CA ARG A 140 11.76 4.80 -1.73
C ARG A 140 12.07 5.62 -2.98
N ASP A 141 11.65 5.09 -4.12
CA ASP A 141 11.75 5.75 -5.41
C ASP A 141 10.40 6.36 -5.83
N ALA A 142 10.42 7.23 -6.83
CA ALA A 142 9.23 7.93 -7.31
C ALA A 142 8.10 6.99 -7.76
N LEU A 143 8.44 5.80 -8.30
CA LEU A 143 7.42 4.83 -8.70
C LEU A 143 6.76 4.18 -7.48
N ARG A 144 7.54 3.80 -6.47
CA ARG A 144 7.00 3.25 -5.22
C ARG A 144 6.17 4.27 -4.46
N GLU A 145 6.59 5.55 -4.44
CA GLU A 145 5.77 6.63 -3.88
C GLU A 145 4.44 6.78 -4.61
N ALA A 146 4.42 6.63 -5.92
CA ALA A 146 3.21 6.66 -6.72
C ALA A 146 2.31 5.43 -6.51
N LEU A 147 2.90 4.23 -6.30
CA LEU A 147 2.16 2.99 -6.03
C LEU A 147 1.66 2.91 -4.57
N TYR A 148 2.34 3.54 -3.65
CA TYR A 148 2.01 3.52 -2.21
C TYR A 148 1.88 4.95 -1.67
N PRO A 149 0.89 5.75 -2.13
CA PRO A 149 0.75 7.16 -1.76
C PRO A 149 0.45 7.36 -0.26
N PHE A 150 0.02 6.30 0.42
CA PHE A 150 -0.18 6.27 1.86
C PHE A 150 1.11 6.05 2.68
N TRP A 151 2.25 5.80 2.02
CA TRP A 151 3.54 5.59 2.68
C TRP A 151 4.21 6.92 3.00
N GLY A 152 4.08 7.38 4.23
CA GLY A 152 4.70 8.60 4.73
C GLY A 152 6.21 8.49 4.99
N PRO A 153 6.91 9.61 5.18
CA PRO A 153 8.36 9.62 5.40
C PRO A 153 8.79 8.99 6.73
N TRP A 154 7.89 8.95 7.69
CA TRP A 154 8.12 8.41 9.03
C TRP A 154 7.68 6.97 9.19
N ASP A 155 7.00 6.41 8.18
CA ASP A 155 6.41 5.10 8.21
C ASP A 155 7.43 4.02 7.82
N ARG A 156 7.11 2.79 8.20
CA ARG A 156 7.75 1.59 7.67
C ARG A 156 6.75 0.82 6.82
N LEU A 157 7.11 0.59 5.57
CA LEU A 157 6.33 -0.21 4.63
C LEU A 157 6.86 -1.63 4.61
N HIS A 158 6.00 -2.58 4.92
CA HIS A 158 6.31 -4.00 4.88
C HIS A 158 5.46 -4.71 3.82
N ARG A 159 6.05 -5.66 3.13
CA ARG A 159 5.33 -6.64 2.30
C ARG A 159 5.17 -7.90 3.13
N LEU A 160 3.94 -8.32 3.36
CA LEU A 160 3.59 -9.52 4.12
C LEU A 160 2.93 -10.52 3.20
N ARG A 161 3.22 -11.81 3.43
CA ARG A 161 2.55 -12.93 2.76
C ARG A 161 1.89 -13.83 3.80
N PHE A 162 0.59 -14.08 3.63
CA PHE A 162 -0.19 -14.97 4.48
C PHE A 162 -0.48 -16.26 3.73
N PRO A 163 0.17 -17.40 4.11
CA PRO A 163 -0.08 -18.69 3.49
C PRO A 163 -1.40 -19.28 3.98
N GLY A 164 -2.04 -20.09 3.16
CA GLY A 164 -3.12 -20.97 3.59
C GLY A 164 -4.46 -20.32 3.91
N LEU A 165 -4.69 -19.08 3.47
CA LEU A 165 -6.05 -18.53 3.42
C LEU A 165 -6.80 -19.21 2.28
N ALA A 166 -8.04 -19.64 2.53
CA ALA A 166 -8.85 -20.30 1.51
C ALA A 166 -9.09 -19.36 0.31
N PRO A 167 -8.96 -19.84 -0.93
CA PRO A 167 -9.26 -19.02 -2.10
C PRO A 167 -10.75 -18.64 -2.16
N GLY A 168 -11.06 -17.50 -2.80
CA GLY A 168 -12.42 -17.05 -3.02
C GLY A 168 -13.10 -16.40 -1.82
N GLN A 169 -12.37 -16.06 -0.77
CA GLN A 169 -12.92 -15.22 0.30
C GLN A 169 -13.01 -13.76 -0.17
N SER A 170 -14.13 -13.10 0.11
CA SER A 170 -14.36 -11.70 -0.22
C SER A 170 -13.82 -10.74 0.82
N GLU A 171 -13.64 -11.21 2.06
CA GLU A 171 -13.13 -10.40 3.17
C GLU A 171 -12.33 -11.24 4.18
N ALA A 172 -11.49 -10.57 4.94
CA ALA A 172 -10.78 -11.10 6.09
C ALA A 172 -10.60 -10.01 7.15
N THR A 173 -10.23 -10.39 8.38
CA THR A 173 -9.89 -9.43 9.43
C THR A 173 -8.41 -9.53 9.75
N LEU A 174 -7.69 -8.42 9.56
CA LEU A 174 -6.31 -8.30 10.04
C LEU A 174 -6.33 -7.75 11.46
N THR A 175 -5.77 -8.52 12.38
CA THR A 175 -5.53 -8.11 13.75
C THR A 175 -4.08 -7.69 13.92
N VAL A 176 -3.87 -6.49 14.44
CA VAL A 176 -2.56 -6.01 14.87
C VAL A 176 -2.61 -5.88 16.39
N SER A 177 -1.72 -6.54 17.10
CA SER A 177 -1.71 -6.57 18.57
C SER A 177 -0.30 -6.38 19.13
N GLY A 178 -0.21 -5.70 20.24
CA GLY A 178 1.02 -5.43 21.00
C GLY A 178 0.71 -5.05 22.44
N ALA A 179 1.73 -4.80 23.25
CA ALA A 179 1.55 -4.42 24.66
C ALA A 179 0.66 -3.19 24.86
N PRO A 180 0.71 -2.14 23.99
CA PRO A 180 -0.15 -0.97 24.13
C PRO A 180 -1.62 -1.21 23.79
N GLY A 181 -1.94 -2.27 23.02
CA GLY A 181 -3.32 -2.53 22.62
C GLY A 181 -3.46 -3.34 21.33
N ARG A 182 -4.65 -3.27 20.74
CA ARG A 182 -5.05 -4.05 19.57
C ARG A 182 -5.85 -3.19 18.61
N ALA A 183 -5.66 -3.40 17.31
CA ALA A 183 -6.51 -2.89 16.24
C ALA A 183 -6.97 -4.04 15.35
N GLU A 184 -8.21 -3.97 14.87
CA GLU A 184 -8.79 -4.91 13.90
C GLU A 184 -9.20 -4.15 12.65
N LEU A 185 -8.73 -4.62 11.51
CA LEU A 185 -8.99 -4.02 10.21
C LEU A 185 -9.73 -5.02 9.33
N ARG A 186 -10.89 -4.60 8.82
CA ARG A 186 -11.60 -5.38 7.81
C ARG A 186 -10.90 -5.21 6.47
N ILE A 187 -10.50 -6.30 5.86
CA ILE A 187 -9.74 -6.35 4.60
C ILE A 187 -10.66 -6.86 3.50
N LYS A 188 -10.88 -6.04 2.49
CA LYS A 188 -11.61 -6.43 1.28
C LYS A 188 -10.68 -7.21 0.34
N LEU A 189 -11.13 -8.36 -0.20
CA LEU A 189 -10.32 -9.28 -1.02
C LEU A 189 -10.87 -9.49 -2.45
N ASP A 190 -12.06 -8.97 -2.74
CA ASP A 190 -12.78 -9.06 -4.02
C ASP A 190 -12.90 -7.72 -4.76
#